data_d85bcbf7d4ff6480992a5a5560323dde
#
_entry.id   d85bcbf7d4ff6480992a5a5560323dde
#
_cell.length_a   1.000
_cell.length_b   1.000
_cell.length_c   1.000
_cell.angle_alpha   90.00
_cell.angle_beta   90.00
_cell.angle_gamma   90.00
#
_symmetry.space_group_name_H-M   'P 1'
#
loop_
_entity.id
_entity.type
_entity.pdbx_description
1 polymer ?
#
loop_
_entity_poly.entity_id
_entity_poly.type
_entity_poly.pdbx_seq_one_letter_code
_entity_poly.pdbx_strand_id
1 'polypeptide(L)'
;TELFRMEQYVDMVLQYLRLSSGENDLVIREYKLDELIREAVRKYAAQFVLKKLRLTYIPTEISVVTDRKWFGCILEQLLSNAIKYTPAGGSIAICVEEDALHISDTGIGIAPEDLPRIFEKGYTGENGRLERTSSGLGLYLAGKAADMLHIPIHVESTVGRGTAFTLHLRQK
;
A
#
# COMPACT_ATOMS: atom_id res chain seq x y z
N THR A 1 -1.90 -18.16 -2.66
CA THR A 1 -1.09 -19.30 -3.10
C THR A 1 0.38 -18.90 -3.21
N GLU A 2 1.29 -19.87 -3.18
CA GLU A 2 2.73 -19.66 -3.34
C GLU A 2 3.05 -18.95 -4.66
N LEU A 3 2.37 -19.33 -5.76
CA LEU A 3 2.53 -18.70 -7.06
C LEU A 3 2.25 -17.20 -7.02
N PHE A 4 1.16 -16.79 -6.38
CA PHE A 4 0.81 -15.37 -6.23
C PHE A 4 1.87 -14.58 -5.44
N ARG A 5 2.43 -15.19 -4.38
CA ARG A 5 3.52 -14.57 -3.61
C ARG A 5 4.79 -14.42 -4.45
N MET A 6 5.11 -15.41 -5.29
CA MET A 6 6.24 -15.34 -6.20
C MET A 6 6.05 -14.25 -7.24
N GLU A 7 4.87 -14.13 -7.84
CA GLU A 7 4.54 -13.06 -8.78
C GLU A 7 4.68 -11.68 -8.14
N GLN A 8 4.14 -11.49 -6.94
CA GLN A 8 4.28 -10.23 -6.20
C GLN A 8 5.74 -9.89 -5.90
N TYR A 9 6.53 -10.89 -5.50
CA TYR A 9 7.95 -10.67 -5.22
C TYR A 9 8.72 -10.27 -6.48
N VAL A 10 8.46 -10.92 -7.61
CA VAL A 10 9.06 -10.59 -8.90
C VAL A 10 8.68 -9.18 -9.33
N ASP A 11 7.40 -8.81 -9.25
CA ASP A 11 6.93 -7.47 -9.59
C ASP A 11 7.63 -6.40 -8.72
N MET A 12 7.75 -6.67 -7.43
CA MET A 12 8.40 -5.78 -6.49
C MET A 12 9.90 -5.59 -6.81
N VAL A 13 10.61 -6.66 -7.14
CA VAL A 13 12.01 -6.60 -7.54
C VAL A 13 12.18 -5.82 -8.85
N LEU A 14 11.31 -6.04 -9.83
CA LEU A 14 11.31 -5.29 -11.09
C LEU A 14 11.08 -3.79 -10.87
N GLN A 15 10.15 -3.43 -10.01
CA GLN A 15 9.92 -2.02 -9.64
C GLN A 15 11.13 -1.42 -8.93
N TYR A 16 11.73 -2.16 -8.02
CA TYR A 16 12.96 -1.73 -7.36
C TYR A 16 14.10 -1.46 -8.36
N LEU A 17 14.30 -2.36 -9.31
CA LEU A 17 15.30 -2.18 -10.36
C LEU A 17 15.03 -0.96 -11.24
N ARG A 18 13.79 -0.68 -11.58
CA ARG A 18 13.38 0.52 -12.32
C ARG A 18 13.67 1.80 -11.55
N LEU A 19 13.40 1.82 -10.24
CA LEU A 19 13.76 2.95 -9.39
C LEU A 19 15.28 3.19 -9.36
N SER A 20 16.06 2.11 -9.30
CA SER A 20 17.52 2.16 -9.21
C SER A 20 18.20 2.57 -10.53
N SER A 21 17.59 2.27 -11.67
CA SER A 21 18.15 2.61 -12.99
C SER A 21 18.03 4.08 -13.36
N GLY A 22 17.21 4.85 -12.65
CA GLY A 22 16.93 6.25 -12.98
C GLY A 22 16.10 6.46 -14.25
N GLU A 23 15.67 5.39 -14.91
CA GLU A 23 14.81 5.41 -16.10
C GLU A 23 13.34 5.55 -15.70
N ASN A 24 13.01 6.63 -14.98
CA ASN A 24 11.67 6.88 -14.49
C ASN A 24 10.97 7.95 -15.32
N ASP A 25 10.64 7.63 -16.57
CA ASP A 25 9.78 8.46 -17.39
C ASP A 25 8.34 8.36 -16.87
N LEU A 26 7.94 9.38 -16.10
CA LEU A 26 6.57 9.47 -15.58
C LEU A 26 5.61 9.83 -16.70
N VAL A 27 4.53 9.07 -16.84
CA VAL A 27 3.41 9.36 -17.73
C VAL A 27 2.27 9.92 -16.91
N ILE A 28 2.26 11.24 -16.75
CA ILE A 28 1.27 11.94 -15.92
C ILE A 28 -0.01 12.18 -16.74
N ARG A 29 -1.13 11.66 -16.24
CA ARG A 29 -2.47 11.83 -16.81
C ARG A 29 -3.52 11.96 -15.71
N GLU A 30 -4.71 12.40 -16.10
CA GLU A 30 -5.86 12.42 -15.23
C GLU A 30 -6.56 11.05 -15.24
N TYR A 31 -6.84 10.52 -14.04
CA TYR A 31 -7.55 9.26 -13.85
C TYR A 31 -8.66 9.42 -12.82
N LYS A 32 -9.72 8.65 -12.98
CA LYS A 32 -10.69 8.44 -11.91
C LYS A 32 -10.02 7.65 -10.78
N LEU A 33 -9.98 8.23 -9.58
CA LEU A 33 -9.37 7.56 -8.42
C LEU A 33 -10.04 6.22 -8.11
N ASP A 34 -11.37 6.15 -8.28
CA ASP A 34 -12.15 4.92 -8.10
C ASP A 34 -11.65 3.77 -9.00
N GLU A 35 -11.29 4.05 -10.26
CA GLU A 35 -10.74 3.04 -11.17
C GLU A 35 -9.42 2.47 -10.67
N LEU A 36 -8.51 3.33 -10.22
CA LEU A 36 -7.20 2.94 -9.70
C LEU A 36 -7.33 2.09 -8.44
N ILE A 37 -8.23 2.48 -7.53
CA ILE A 37 -8.50 1.73 -6.30
C ILE A 37 -9.09 0.35 -6.62
N ARG A 38 -10.08 0.29 -7.50
CA ARG A 38 -10.71 -0.99 -7.89
C ARG A 38 -9.74 -1.94 -8.57
N GLU A 39 -8.85 -1.42 -9.38
CA GLU A 39 -7.80 -2.22 -10.03
C GLU A 39 -6.88 -2.87 -9.00
N ALA A 40 -6.39 -2.10 -8.03
CA ALA A 40 -5.57 -2.61 -6.94
C ALA A 40 -6.33 -3.65 -6.10
N VAL A 41 -7.58 -3.37 -5.72
CA VAL A 41 -8.42 -4.29 -4.94
C VAL A 41 -8.65 -5.61 -5.68
N ARG A 42 -8.92 -5.59 -6.99
CA ARG A 42 -9.13 -6.81 -7.79
C ARG A 42 -7.90 -7.72 -7.77
N LYS A 43 -6.71 -7.15 -7.81
CA LYS A 43 -5.46 -7.91 -7.75
C LYS A 43 -5.36 -8.76 -6.47
N TYR A 44 -5.92 -8.27 -5.37
CA TYR A 44 -5.88 -8.93 -4.07
C TYR A 44 -7.18 -9.63 -3.66
N ALA A 45 -8.19 -9.65 -4.53
CA ALA A 45 -9.51 -10.21 -4.20
C ALA A 45 -9.46 -11.63 -3.62
N ALA A 46 -8.66 -12.51 -4.23
CA ALA A 46 -8.48 -13.87 -3.73
C ALA A 46 -7.88 -13.92 -2.31
N GLN A 47 -6.98 -13.00 -1.99
CA GLN A 47 -6.36 -12.92 -0.66
C GLN A 47 -7.36 -12.50 0.42
N PHE A 48 -8.26 -11.58 0.10
CA PHE A 48 -9.36 -11.21 0.99
C PHE A 48 -10.25 -12.41 1.33
N VAL A 49 -10.60 -13.22 0.33
CA VAL A 49 -11.42 -14.41 0.51
C VAL A 49 -10.68 -15.47 1.32
N LEU A 50 -9.45 -15.82 0.95
CA LEU A 50 -8.66 -16.83 1.63
C LEU A 50 -8.42 -16.53 3.10
N LYS A 51 -8.19 -15.27 3.43
CA LYS A 51 -7.93 -14.82 4.80
C LYS A 51 -9.20 -14.39 5.54
N LYS A 52 -10.36 -14.47 4.89
CA LYS A 52 -11.67 -14.07 5.43
C LYS A 52 -11.68 -12.62 5.93
N LEU A 53 -11.01 -11.74 5.22
CA LEU A 53 -10.99 -10.31 5.53
C LEU A 53 -12.23 -9.63 4.95
N ARG A 54 -12.77 -8.69 5.70
CA ARG A 54 -13.84 -7.81 5.23
C ARG A 54 -13.24 -6.55 4.63
N LEU A 55 -13.64 -6.22 3.42
CA LEU A 55 -13.30 -4.97 2.78
C LEU A 55 -14.51 -4.02 2.82
N THR A 56 -14.30 -2.82 3.34
CA THR A 56 -15.23 -1.71 3.20
C THR A 56 -14.61 -0.68 2.28
N TYR A 57 -15.27 -0.40 1.17
CA TYR A 57 -14.83 0.62 0.22
C TYR A 57 -15.99 1.56 -0.09
N ILE A 58 -15.77 2.86 0.10
CA ILE A 58 -16.71 3.91 -0.25
C ILE A 58 -16.25 4.52 -1.58
N PRO A 59 -17.01 4.33 -2.69
CA PRO A 59 -16.67 4.89 -3.99
C PRO A 59 -16.55 6.42 -3.96
N THR A 60 -15.68 6.95 -4.81
CA THR A 60 -15.43 8.38 -4.93
C THR A 60 -15.54 8.83 -6.38
N GLU A 61 -15.96 10.08 -6.59
CA GLU A 61 -16.00 10.74 -7.91
C GLU A 61 -14.73 11.57 -8.20
N ILE A 62 -13.76 11.56 -7.30
CA ILE A 62 -12.56 12.37 -7.42
C ILE A 62 -11.69 11.87 -8.56
N SER A 63 -11.09 12.82 -9.31
CA SER A 63 -10.03 12.56 -10.28
C SER A 63 -8.68 12.96 -9.70
N VAL A 64 -7.63 12.25 -10.10
CA VAL A 64 -6.25 12.54 -9.71
C VAL A 64 -5.38 12.65 -10.95
N VAL A 65 -4.39 13.55 -10.90
CA VAL A 65 -3.38 13.70 -11.94
C VAL A 65 -2.11 13.02 -11.47
N THR A 66 -1.79 11.89 -12.08
CA THR A 66 -0.73 11.02 -11.58
C THR A 66 -0.19 10.09 -12.68
N ASP A 67 0.83 9.33 -12.36
CA ASP A 67 1.28 8.18 -13.14
C ASP A 67 0.56 6.91 -12.64
N ARG A 68 -0.19 6.27 -13.52
CA ARG A 68 -1.01 5.09 -13.17
C ARG A 68 -0.20 3.96 -12.56
N LYS A 69 0.96 3.69 -13.10
CA LYS A 69 1.82 2.58 -12.69
C LYS A 69 2.39 2.79 -11.30
N TRP A 70 2.94 3.97 -11.04
CA TRP A 70 3.55 4.27 -9.74
C TRP A 70 2.51 4.51 -8.65
N PHE A 71 1.39 5.13 -8.99
CA PHE A 71 0.26 5.26 -8.06
C PHE A 71 -0.33 3.89 -7.73
N GLY A 72 -0.48 3.02 -8.72
CA GLY A 72 -0.87 1.62 -8.53
C GLY A 72 0.10 0.86 -7.63
N CYS A 73 1.41 1.08 -7.79
CA CYS A 73 2.42 0.52 -6.91
C CYS A 73 2.19 0.91 -5.44
N ILE A 74 1.92 2.18 -5.17
CA ILE A 74 1.63 2.65 -3.80
C ILE A 74 0.42 1.91 -3.23
N LEU A 75 -0.70 1.90 -3.96
CA LEU A 75 -1.92 1.23 -3.52
C LEU A 75 -1.71 -0.27 -3.25
N GLU A 76 -1.03 -0.95 -4.15
CA GLU A 76 -0.75 -2.38 -4.03
C GLU A 76 0.12 -2.69 -2.81
N GLN A 77 1.16 -1.90 -2.56
CA GLN A 77 2.03 -2.12 -1.39
C GLN A 77 1.30 -1.86 -0.07
N LEU A 78 0.47 -0.82 0.00
CA LEU A 78 -0.32 -0.53 1.20
C LEU A 78 -1.38 -1.60 1.44
N LEU A 79 -2.08 -2.06 0.42
CA LEU A 79 -3.05 -3.16 0.52
C LEU A 79 -2.40 -4.48 0.91
N SER A 80 -1.29 -4.84 0.27
CA SER A 80 -0.51 -6.02 0.60
C SER A 80 -0.10 -6.03 2.07
N ASN A 81 0.39 -4.90 2.54
CA ASN A 81 0.79 -4.72 3.94
C ASN A 81 -0.40 -4.88 4.90
N ALA A 82 -1.55 -4.25 4.60
CA ALA A 82 -2.76 -4.37 5.39
C ALA A 82 -3.26 -5.83 5.46
N ILE A 83 -3.29 -6.54 4.33
CA ILE A 83 -3.70 -7.95 4.27
C ILE A 83 -2.74 -8.83 5.09
N LYS A 84 -1.45 -8.60 4.96
CA LYS A 84 -0.42 -9.37 5.65
C LYS A 84 -0.56 -9.31 7.16
N TYR A 85 -0.73 -8.10 7.71
CA TYR A 85 -0.71 -7.85 9.14
C TYR A 85 -2.10 -7.83 9.81
N THR A 86 -3.15 -8.06 9.06
CA THR A 86 -4.50 -8.20 9.62
C THR A 86 -4.81 -9.70 9.80
N PRO A 87 -5.09 -10.16 11.02
CA PRO A 87 -5.48 -11.54 11.26
C PRO A 87 -6.74 -11.93 10.52
N ALA A 88 -6.92 -13.23 10.26
CA ALA A 88 -8.12 -13.78 9.64
C ALA A 88 -9.39 -13.30 10.36
N GLY A 89 -10.38 -12.88 9.60
CA GLY A 89 -11.64 -12.33 10.11
C GLY A 89 -11.59 -10.82 10.42
N GLY A 90 -10.44 -10.18 10.28
CA GLY A 90 -10.30 -8.73 10.43
C GLY A 90 -10.89 -7.92 9.28
N SER A 91 -10.65 -6.62 9.29
CA SER A 91 -11.25 -5.67 8.34
C SER A 91 -10.22 -4.70 7.77
N ILE A 92 -10.42 -4.34 6.51
CA ILE A 92 -9.69 -3.28 5.82
C ILE A 92 -10.71 -2.31 5.26
N ALA A 93 -10.50 -1.01 5.47
CA ALA A 93 -11.37 0.04 4.97
C ALA A 93 -10.59 1.00 4.07
N ILE A 94 -11.21 1.37 2.95
CA ILE A 94 -10.69 2.36 2.01
C ILE A 94 -11.74 3.45 1.86
N CYS A 95 -11.39 4.69 2.13
CA CYS A 95 -12.25 5.84 1.92
C CYS A 95 -11.45 7.07 1.49
N VAL A 96 -12.15 8.02 0.89
CA VAL A 96 -11.60 9.32 0.52
C VAL A 96 -12.36 10.38 1.29
N GLU A 97 -11.65 11.18 2.07
CA GLU A 97 -12.21 12.30 2.80
C GLU A 97 -11.40 13.55 2.44
N GLU A 98 -12.11 14.62 2.05
CA GLU A 98 -11.47 15.82 1.51
C GLU A 98 -10.50 15.46 0.37
N ASP A 99 -9.23 15.77 0.52
CA ASP A 99 -8.17 15.52 -0.46
C ASP A 99 -7.25 14.35 -0.05
N ALA A 100 -7.73 13.46 0.79
CA ALA A 100 -6.93 12.37 1.34
C ALA A 100 -7.58 11.00 1.10
N LEU A 101 -6.76 10.05 0.66
CA LEU A 101 -7.12 8.64 0.57
C LEU A 101 -6.64 7.93 1.83
N HIS A 102 -7.55 7.28 2.54
CA HIS A 102 -7.28 6.53 3.74
C HIS A 102 -7.40 5.04 3.47
N ILE A 103 -6.37 4.29 3.87
CA ILE A 103 -6.36 2.82 3.89
C ILE A 103 -6.08 2.39 5.32
N SER A 104 -7.07 1.83 5.98
CA SER A 104 -6.97 1.43 7.38
C SER A 104 -7.26 -0.06 7.56
N ASP A 105 -6.60 -0.67 8.51
CA ASP A 105 -6.78 -2.07 8.87
C ASP A 105 -6.97 -2.24 10.38
N THR A 106 -7.56 -3.37 10.76
CA THR A 106 -7.72 -3.80 12.15
C THR A 106 -6.65 -4.79 12.56
N GLY A 107 -5.45 -4.64 12.02
CA GLY A 107 -4.33 -5.54 12.21
C GLY A 107 -3.61 -5.39 13.54
N ILE A 108 -2.45 -6.01 13.60
CA ILE A 108 -1.63 -6.05 14.82
C ILE A 108 -1.07 -4.69 15.23
N GLY A 109 -1.06 -3.72 14.33
CA GLY A 109 -0.45 -2.41 14.55
C GLY A 109 1.08 -2.43 14.45
N ILE A 110 1.65 -1.24 14.57
CA ILE A 110 3.09 -0.99 14.50
C ILE A 110 3.53 -0.36 15.81
N ALA A 111 4.63 -0.86 16.38
CA ALA A 111 5.19 -0.29 17.61
C ALA A 111 5.66 1.15 17.36
N PRO A 112 5.50 2.07 18.32
CA PRO A 112 5.92 3.48 18.15
C PRO A 112 7.38 3.64 17.75
N GLU A 113 8.27 2.80 18.25
CA GLU A 113 9.69 2.80 17.91
C GLU A 113 9.98 2.38 16.47
N ASP A 114 9.09 1.60 15.84
CA ASP A 114 9.22 1.15 14.46
C ASP A 114 8.66 2.18 13.46
N LEU A 115 7.65 2.97 13.84
CA LEU A 115 6.96 3.91 12.95
C LEU A 115 7.90 4.83 12.15
N PRO A 116 8.95 5.44 12.73
CA PRO A 116 9.86 6.31 11.97
C PRO A 116 10.67 5.58 10.90
N ARG A 117 10.73 4.25 10.96
CA ARG A 117 11.62 3.42 10.15
C ARG A 117 10.92 2.54 9.12
N ILE A 118 9.58 2.50 9.11
CA ILE A 118 8.83 1.55 8.27
C ILE A 118 9.03 1.74 6.76
N PHE A 119 9.46 2.91 6.32
CA PHE A 119 9.77 3.20 4.91
C PHE A 119 11.25 3.04 4.57
N GLU A 120 12.10 2.67 5.53
CA GLU A 120 13.51 2.40 5.27
C GLU A 120 13.67 1.10 4.45
N LYS A 121 14.66 1.10 3.55
CA LYS A 121 14.98 -0.07 2.74
C LYS A 121 15.39 -1.26 3.60
N GLY A 122 14.68 -2.38 3.42
CA GLY A 122 14.99 -3.63 4.12
C GLY A 122 14.56 -3.67 5.58
N TYR A 123 13.88 -2.64 6.08
CA TYR A 123 13.40 -2.64 7.45
C TYR A 123 12.12 -3.47 7.59
N THR A 124 12.13 -4.43 8.49
CA THR A 124 11.00 -5.35 8.69
C THR A 124 10.32 -5.20 10.06
N GLY A 125 10.89 -4.40 10.97
CA GLY A 125 10.40 -4.29 12.33
C GLY A 125 10.44 -5.60 13.10
N GLU A 126 9.96 -5.59 14.33
CA GLU A 126 9.91 -6.77 15.18
C GLU A 126 8.92 -7.83 14.64
N ASN A 127 7.74 -7.40 14.22
CA ASN A 127 6.71 -8.27 13.66
C ASN A 127 7.09 -8.83 12.28
N GLY A 128 7.80 -8.08 11.47
CA GLY A 128 8.26 -8.53 10.16
C GLY A 128 9.36 -9.60 10.23
N ARG A 129 10.13 -9.62 11.30
CA ARG A 129 11.14 -10.66 11.55
C ARG A 129 10.52 -12.02 11.89
N LEU A 130 9.34 -12.02 12.49
CA LEU A 130 8.57 -13.24 12.76
C LEU A 130 7.94 -13.82 11.50
N GLU A 131 7.68 -13.00 10.49
CA GLU A 131 7.16 -13.40 9.20
C GLU A 131 8.30 -13.58 8.18
N ARG A 132 8.67 -14.83 7.91
CA ARG A 132 9.75 -15.21 6.97
C ARG A 132 9.58 -14.66 5.54
N THR A 133 8.41 -14.10 5.21
CA THR A 133 8.06 -13.57 3.88
C THR A 133 8.24 -12.07 3.73
N SER A 134 8.67 -11.37 4.78
CA SER A 134 8.89 -9.92 4.74
C SER A 134 10.24 -9.58 4.12
N SER A 135 10.22 -8.94 2.95
CA SER A 135 11.44 -8.46 2.29
C SER A 135 11.94 -7.12 2.80
N GLY A 136 11.07 -6.34 3.46
CA GLY A 136 11.34 -4.96 3.85
C GLY A 136 11.41 -3.99 2.67
N LEU A 137 10.97 -4.41 1.47
CA LEU A 137 11.01 -3.59 0.25
C LEU A 137 9.66 -2.97 -0.10
N GLY A 138 8.54 -3.54 0.35
CA GLY A 138 7.21 -3.09 -0.04
C GLY A 138 6.92 -1.63 0.33
N LEU A 139 7.03 -1.28 1.59
CA LEU A 139 6.83 0.11 2.05
C LEU A 139 7.93 1.05 1.57
N TYR A 140 9.16 0.58 1.43
CA TYR A 140 10.24 1.35 0.80
C TYR A 140 9.86 1.78 -0.62
N LEU A 141 9.35 0.85 -1.43
CA LEU A 141 8.89 1.14 -2.80
C LEU A 141 7.70 2.10 -2.81
N ALA A 142 6.72 1.90 -1.92
CA ALA A 142 5.59 2.81 -1.78
C ALA A 142 6.04 4.23 -1.43
N GLY A 143 6.97 4.37 -0.50
CA GLY A 143 7.56 5.66 -0.12
C GLY A 143 8.30 6.34 -1.26
N LYS A 144 9.10 5.60 -2.03
CA LYS A 144 9.82 6.13 -3.19
C LYS A 144 8.88 6.53 -4.33
N ALA A 145 7.87 5.72 -4.62
CA ALA A 145 6.85 6.07 -5.61
C ALA A 145 6.08 7.33 -5.20
N ALA A 146 5.73 7.45 -3.93
CA ALA A 146 5.06 8.62 -3.38
C ALA A 146 5.94 9.88 -3.48
N ASP A 147 7.23 9.77 -3.19
CA ASP A 147 8.19 10.88 -3.36
C ASP A 147 8.25 11.35 -4.81
N MET A 148 8.32 10.42 -5.77
CA MET A 148 8.33 10.74 -7.20
C MET A 148 7.04 11.45 -7.65
N LEU A 149 5.91 11.06 -7.10
CA LEU A 149 4.60 11.63 -7.42
C LEU A 149 4.25 12.85 -6.57
N HIS A 150 5.12 13.24 -5.64
CA HIS A 150 4.87 14.30 -4.66
C HIS A 150 3.59 14.09 -3.85
N ILE A 151 3.35 12.85 -3.44
CA ILE A 151 2.21 12.46 -2.60
C ILE A 151 2.73 12.18 -1.18
N PRO A 152 2.48 13.06 -0.21
CA PRO A 152 2.81 12.77 1.18
C PRO A 152 2.04 11.57 1.70
N ILE A 153 2.73 10.64 2.36
CA ILE A 153 2.12 9.51 3.08
C ILE A 153 2.25 9.77 4.58
N HIS A 154 1.14 9.73 5.28
CA HIS A 154 1.09 9.76 6.73
C HIS A 154 0.66 8.40 7.25
N VAL A 155 1.19 7.97 8.40
CA VAL A 155 0.84 6.72 9.05
C VAL A 155 0.51 6.93 10.52
N GLU A 156 -0.59 6.36 10.94
CA GLU A 156 -1.00 6.27 12.34
C GLU A 156 -1.22 4.80 12.67
N SER A 157 -0.71 4.37 13.82
CA SER A 157 -0.85 2.98 14.24
C SER A 157 -0.85 2.86 15.75
N THR A 158 -1.64 1.90 16.22
CA THR A 158 -1.69 1.52 17.63
C THR A 158 -1.60 0.00 17.71
N VAL A 159 -0.62 -0.50 18.45
CA VAL A 159 -0.46 -1.94 18.67
C VAL A 159 -1.75 -2.55 19.20
N GLY A 160 -2.18 -3.65 18.58
CA GLY A 160 -3.42 -4.34 18.90
C GLY A 160 -4.70 -3.72 18.36
N ARG A 161 -4.64 -2.58 17.68
CA ARG A 161 -5.81 -1.90 17.09
C ARG A 161 -5.75 -1.80 15.58
N GLY A 162 -4.56 -1.65 15.01
CA GLY A 162 -4.36 -1.58 13.57
C GLY A 162 -3.57 -0.37 13.11
N THR A 163 -3.56 -0.17 11.79
CA THR A 163 -2.78 0.85 11.11
C THR A 163 -3.64 1.59 10.11
N ALA A 164 -3.44 2.89 9.99
CA ALA A 164 -4.05 3.73 8.96
C ALA A 164 -2.96 4.48 8.18
N PHE A 165 -2.95 4.30 6.87
CA PHE A 165 -2.15 5.08 5.94
C PHE A 165 -3.03 6.14 5.28
N THR A 166 -2.52 7.36 5.20
CA THR A 166 -3.19 8.49 4.56
C THR A 166 -2.31 9.02 3.43
N LEU A 167 -2.85 9.01 2.22
CA LEU A 167 -2.23 9.62 1.04
C LEU A 167 -2.86 10.99 0.81
N HIS A 168 -2.06 12.06 0.90
CA HIS A 168 -2.53 13.42 0.64
C HIS A 168 -2.51 13.71 -0.86
N LEU A 169 -3.69 13.67 -1.46
CA LEU A 169 -3.90 13.88 -2.89
C LEU A 169 -4.01 15.39 -3.17
N ARG A 170 -3.24 15.86 -4.16
CA ARG A 170 -3.45 17.23 -4.65
C ARG A 170 -4.59 17.19 -5.66
N GLN A 171 -5.67 17.86 -5.35
CA GLN A 171 -6.69 18.19 -6.34
C GLN A 171 -6.22 19.41 -7.16
N LYS A 172 -6.53 19.40 -8.43
CA LYS A 172 -6.48 20.61 -9.25
C LYS A 172 -7.80 21.35 -9.17
#